data_e59af6d94b070c5985edaf3e825d313f
#
_entry.id   e59af6d94b070c5985edaf3e825d313f
#
_cell.length_a   1.000
_cell.length_b   1.000
_cell.length_c   1.000
_cell.angle_alpha   90.00
_cell.angle_beta   90.00
_cell.angle_gamma   90.00
#
_symmetry.space_group_name_H-M   'P 1'
#
loop_
_entity.id
_entity.type
_entity.pdbx_description
1 polymer ?
#
loop_
_entity_poly.entity_id
_entity_poly.type
_entity_poly.pdbx_seq_one_letter_code
_entity_poly.pdbx_strand_id
1 'polypeptide(L)'
;NLHSLELASDYLSNSYIVPCDIWCDQNPFSKHELYSWYMVSDLIDNDSSVRINRKMELTTISPSSGGNSMIGISYLLKDEASIVQKRLQELDKDSRYDGSFWEETLYDHDKMIVMAREVLSSNIVEINTFEQLRELDSNSNHLQSDVLQIAADALHTEPEQITNITVLKKGMTNRSFLFECGGFKHIMRIPGEGTDQLINRREEAQVYHVIQDKHLCDDIEYINPENGYKITKFLNHARVCNPNDQNDVQKCMNRLRQFHEMHLSVDHDFDIFGQINFYENLWNGKPSIYRDYQKTKDNVLSLKSYIDAHIAQKVLTHIDAVPDNFLFV
;
A
#
# COMPACT_ATOMS: atom_id res chain seq x y z
N ASN A 1 15.08 10.36 -4.10
CA ASN A 1 15.23 10.86 -2.73
C ASN A 1 16.18 12.05 -2.73
N LEU A 2 16.17 12.91 -1.70
CA LEU A 2 16.92 14.17 -1.63
C LEU A 2 18.43 13.94 -1.79
N HIS A 3 18.99 13.05 -0.99
CA HIS A 3 20.42 12.71 -1.02
C HIS A 3 20.89 12.21 -2.41
N SER A 4 20.06 11.40 -3.08
CA SER A 4 20.42 10.90 -4.45
C SER A 4 20.53 12.04 -5.46
N LEU A 5 19.69 13.06 -5.36
CA LEU A 5 19.76 14.22 -6.26
C LEU A 5 20.90 15.16 -5.86
N GLU A 6 21.23 15.27 -4.57
CA GLU A 6 22.38 16.04 -4.10
C GLU A 6 23.68 15.57 -4.75
N LEU A 7 23.92 14.25 -4.80
CA LEU A 7 25.09 13.66 -5.48
C LEU A 7 25.20 14.02 -6.97
N ALA A 8 24.09 14.36 -7.62
CA ALA A 8 24.04 14.76 -9.02
C ALA A 8 23.84 16.29 -9.19
N SER A 9 23.88 17.07 -8.12
CA SER A 9 23.47 18.47 -8.11
C SER A 9 24.27 19.33 -9.10
N ASP A 10 25.55 19.06 -9.32
CA ASP A 10 26.41 19.79 -10.27
C ASP A 10 25.92 19.72 -11.72
N TYR A 11 25.09 18.74 -12.06
CA TYR A 11 24.51 18.55 -13.40
C TYR A 11 23.16 19.24 -13.59
N LEU A 12 22.59 19.82 -12.54
CA LEU A 12 21.30 20.49 -12.60
C LEU A 12 21.44 21.86 -13.28
N SER A 13 21.17 21.90 -14.58
CA SER A 13 21.05 23.15 -15.33
C SER A 13 20.37 22.90 -16.67
N ASN A 14 19.20 23.47 -16.90
CA ASN A 14 18.37 23.18 -18.07
C ASN A 14 18.19 21.67 -18.29
N SER A 15 17.87 20.97 -17.23
CA SER A 15 17.86 19.50 -17.19
C SER A 15 16.52 18.95 -16.69
N TYR A 16 16.22 17.74 -17.12
CA TYR A 16 15.15 16.93 -16.59
C TYR A 16 15.62 16.16 -15.35
N ILE A 17 14.75 16.04 -14.37
CA ILE A 17 14.84 15.09 -13.28
C ILE A 17 13.76 14.05 -13.55
N VAL A 18 14.12 12.78 -13.60
CA VAL A 18 13.20 11.69 -13.95
C VAL A 18 13.42 10.52 -13.00
N PRO A 19 12.39 10.09 -12.25
CA PRO A 19 12.45 8.82 -11.54
C PRO A 19 12.66 7.65 -12.51
N CYS A 20 13.42 6.64 -12.11
CA CYS A 20 13.77 5.52 -12.99
C CYS A 20 12.64 4.47 -13.14
N ASP A 21 11.59 4.59 -12.38
CA ASP A 21 10.47 3.67 -12.24
C ASP A 21 9.14 4.21 -12.81
N ILE A 22 9.21 5.35 -13.52
CA ILE A 22 8.01 5.95 -14.15
C ILE A 22 7.97 5.62 -15.64
N TRP A 23 6.86 5.02 -16.05
CA TRP A 23 6.50 4.84 -17.46
C TRP A 23 5.48 5.89 -17.89
N CYS A 24 5.65 6.45 -19.10
CA CYS A 24 4.74 7.41 -19.72
C CYS A 24 4.22 6.87 -21.04
N ASP A 25 2.89 6.86 -21.25
CA ASP A 25 2.27 6.46 -22.51
C ASP A 25 2.73 7.36 -23.68
N GLN A 26 2.92 8.64 -23.41
CA GLN A 26 3.43 9.60 -24.38
C GLN A 26 4.72 10.23 -23.88
N ASN A 27 5.63 10.51 -24.80
CA ASN A 27 6.88 11.18 -24.48
C ASN A 27 6.63 12.58 -23.89
N PRO A 28 6.90 12.83 -22.60
CA PRO A 28 6.64 14.13 -21.97
C PRO A 28 7.75 15.16 -22.21
N PHE A 29 8.85 14.77 -22.86
CA PHE A 29 10.06 15.59 -22.99
C PHE A 29 10.02 16.45 -24.25
N SER A 30 10.45 17.71 -24.13
CA SER A 30 10.59 18.65 -25.24
C SER A 30 12.04 19.08 -25.43
N LYS A 31 12.44 19.36 -26.66
CA LYS A 31 13.76 19.98 -26.95
C LYS A 31 13.81 21.46 -26.55
N HIS A 32 12.66 22.09 -26.37
CA HIS A 32 12.50 23.53 -26.14
C HIS A 32 11.52 23.78 -25.02
N GLU A 33 11.99 23.61 -23.77
CA GLU A 33 11.22 23.97 -22.59
C GLU A 33 11.33 25.47 -22.34
N LEU A 34 10.18 26.12 -22.04
CA LEU A 34 10.11 27.55 -21.87
C LEU A 34 10.11 28.00 -20.39
N TYR A 35 9.81 27.09 -19.48
CA TYR A 35 9.73 27.36 -18.02
C TYR A 35 10.04 26.11 -17.24
N SER A 36 10.39 26.28 -15.97
CA SER A 36 10.57 25.18 -15.03
C SER A 36 9.22 24.63 -14.60
N TRP A 37 9.08 23.32 -14.56
CA TRP A 37 7.82 22.65 -14.23
C TRP A 37 8.03 21.35 -13.46
N TYR A 38 7.01 20.95 -12.73
CA TYR A 38 6.91 19.67 -12.04
C TYR A 38 5.62 18.97 -12.47
N MET A 39 5.71 17.65 -12.73
CA MET A 39 4.58 16.85 -13.20
C MET A 39 3.73 16.35 -12.05
N VAL A 40 2.42 16.55 -12.18
CA VAL A 40 1.41 16.01 -11.28
C VAL A 40 0.27 15.39 -12.09
N SER A 41 -0.44 14.43 -11.53
CA SER A 41 -1.60 13.85 -12.18
C SER A 41 -2.91 14.49 -11.73
N ASP A 42 -3.98 14.21 -12.47
CA ASP A 42 -5.35 14.56 -12.12
C ASP A 42 -5.92 13.79 -10.93
N LEU A 43 -5.22 12.70 -10.51
CA LEU A 43 -5.59 11.91 -9.36
C LEU A 43 -5.37 12.69 -8.06
N ILE A 44 -6.35 12.60 -7.15
CA ILE A 44 -6.22 13.16 -5.81
C ILE A 44 -5.66 12.11 -4.86
N ASP A 45 -4.55 12.48 -4.21
CA ASP A 45 -3.81 11.65 -3.28
C ASP A 45 -3.81 12.32 -1.89
N ASN A 46 -4.11 11.57 -0.86
CA ASN A 46 -4.14 12.07 0.52
C ASN A 46 -2.74 12.34 1.08
N ASP A 47 -1.71 11.73 0.48
CA ASP A 47 -0.32 11.93 0.88
C ASP A 47 0.33 13.10 0.16
N SER A 48 -0.33 13.67 -0.87
CA SER A 48 0.18 14.83 -1.57
C SER A 48 -0.11 16.14 -0.83
N SER A 49 0.90 16.99 -0.77
CA SER A 49 0.88 18.29 -0.11
C SER A 49 0.62 19.47 -1.04
N VAL A 50 0.36 19.24 -2.33
CA VAL A 50 0.22 20.31 -3.35
C VAL A 50 -1.04 20.19 -4.18
N ARG A 51 -1.58 21.33 -4.62
CA ARG A 51 -2.66 21.43 -5.60
C ARG A 51 -2.37 22.42 -6.70
N ILE A 52 -2.85 22.11 -7.91
CA ILE A 52 -2.82 23.03 -9.03
C ILE A 52 -3.88 24.12 -8.83
N ASN A 53 -3.49 25.37 -8.99
CA ASN A 53 -4.42 26.49 -9.07
C ASN A 53 -4.73 26.89 -10.53
N ARG A 54 -5.64 27.86 -10.71
CA ARG A 54 -6.04 28.33 -12.07
C ARG A 54 -4.89 28.95 -12.88
N LYS A 55 -3.78 29.27 -12.26
CA LYS A 55 -2.58 29.83 -12.91
C LYS A 55 -1.53 28.77 -13.21
N MET A 56 -1.87 27.49 -13.02
CA MET A 56 -0.93 26.36 -13.12
C MET A 56 0.22 26.43 -12.11
N GLU A 57 0.05 27.12 -10.97
CA GLU A 57 1.00 27.09 -9.87
C GLU A 57 0.66 25.92 -8.95
N LEU A 58 1.68 25.29 -8.37
CA LEU A 58 1.56 24.24 -7.35
C LEU A 58 1.55 24.91 -5.97
N THR A 59 0.38 24.99 -5.36
CA THR A 59 0.17 25.60 -4.04
C THR A 59 0.12 24.53 -2.96
N THR A 60 0.73 24.82 -1.80
CA THR A 60 0.66 23.93 -0.64
C THR A 60 -0.76 23.90 -0.07
N ILE A 61 -1.14 22.74 0.41
CA ILE A 61 -2.45 22.50 1.03
C ILE A 61 -2.30 21.88 2.41
N SER A 62 -3.38 21.93 3.20
CA SER A 62 -3.43 21.18 4.46
C SER A 62 -3.38 19.67 4.20
N PRO A 63 -2.64 18.90 4.99
CA PRO A 63 -2.55 17.44 4.86
C PRO A 63 -3.90 16.69 4.85
N SER A 64 -4.95 17.31 5.41
CA SER A 64 -6.31 16.74 5.43
C SER A 64 -7.12 16.95 4.15
N SER A 65 -6.60 17.69 3.17
CA SER A 65 -7.39 18.13 2.00
C SER A 65 -7.19 17.29 0.74
N GLY A 66 -6.18 16.41 0.72
CA GLY A 66 -5.76 15.65 -0.46
C GLY A 66 -5.29 16.56 -1.61
N GLY A 67 -4.15 16.28 -2.20
CA GLY A 67 -3.53 17.05 -3.28
C GLY A 67 -3.51 16.29 -4.61
N ASN A 68 -2.96 16.93 -5.64
CA ASN A 68 -2.67 16.24 -6.89
C ASN A 68 -1.53 15.24 -6.67
N SER A 69 -1.65 14.04 -7.20
CA SER A 69 -0.60 13.03 -7.08
C SER A 69 0.67 13.52 -7.77
N MET A 70 1.79 13.47 -7.04
CA MET A 70 3.10 13.95 -7.46
C MET A 70 3.83 12.84 -8.21
N ILE A 71 4.27 13.11 -9.46
CA ILE A 71 4.85 12.08 -10.34
C ILE A 71 6.38 12.02 -10.25
N GLY A 72 7.03 13.09 -9.82
CA GLY A 72 8.49 13.14 -9.70
C GLY A 72 9.23 13.58 -10.96
N ILE A 73 8.61 13.63 -12.13
CA ILE A 73 9.23 14.18 -13.35
C ILE A 73 9.20 15.70 -13.28
N SER A 74 10.36 16.32 -13.52
CA SER A 74 10.47 17.78 -13.51
C SER A 74 11.48 18.26 -14.57
N TYR A 75 11.31 19.51 -15.00
CA TYR A 75 12.33 20.24 -15.75
C TYR A 75 12.70 21.53 -15.03
N LEU A 76 13.99 21.78 -14.88
CA LEU A 76 14.50 22.96 -14.24
C LEU A 76 15.31 23.79 -15.22
N LEU A 77 14.93 25.05 -15.41
CA LEU A 77 15.79 26.07 -16.03
C LEU A 77 16.96 26.42 -15.11
N LYS A 78 17.97 27.09 -15.65
CA LYS A 78 19.20 27.41 -14.94
C LYS A 78 18.95 28.16 -13.62
N ASP A 79 18.01 29.08 -13.58
CA ASP A 79 17.78 29.93 -12.40
C ASP A 79 17.16 29.11 -11.26
N GLU A 80 16.09 28.34 -11.53
CA GLU A 80 15.47 27.46 -10.53
C GLU A 80 16.42 26.31 -10.13
N ALA A 81 17.18 25.76 -11.09
CA ALA A 81 18.20 24.76 -10.79
C ALA A 81 19.23 25.26 -9.78
N SER A 82 19.67 26.53 -9.90
CA SER A 82 20.62 27.11 -8.95
C SER A 82 20.03 27.25 -7.54
N ILE A 83 18.72 27.52 -7.42
CA ILE A 83 18.02 27.56 -6.14
C ILE A 83 17.96 26.14 -5.56
N VAL A 84 17.58 25.15 -6.37
CA VAL A 84 17.49 23.73 -5.97
C VAL A 84 18.84 23.22 -5.49
N GLN A 85 19.92 23.45 -6.25
CA GLN A 85 21.29 23.07 -5.87
C GLN A 85 21.67 23.59 -4.47
N LYS A 86 21.45 24.88 -4.24
CA LYS A 86 21.73 25.48 -2.93
C LYS A 86 20.92 24.83 -1.80
N ARG A 87 19.64 24.63 -2.02
CA ARG A 87 18.74 24.02 -1.02
C ARG A 87 19.08 22.55 -0.78
N LEU A 88 19.45 21.77 -1.80
CA LEU A 88 19.94 20.40 -1.64
C LEU A 88 21.13 20.34 -0.69
N GLN A 89 22.14 21.19 -0.90
CA GLN A 89 23.34 21.25 -0.07
C GLN A 89 23.05 21.70 1.39
N GLU A 90 22.01 22.50 1.60
CA GLU A 90 21.58 22.93 2.92
C GLU A 90 20.79 21.82 3.64
N LEU A 91 19.82 21.18 2.98
CA LEU A 91 18.93 20.20 3.57
C LEU A 91 19.62 18.85 3.79
N ASP A 92 20.54 18.43 2.90
CA ASP A 92 21.30 17.17 3.03
C ASP A 92 22.19 17.13 4.29
N LYS A 93 22.54 18.27 4.86
CA LYS A 93 23.32 18.39 6.10
C LYS A 93 22.46 18.30 7.37
N ASP A 94 21.15 18.35 7.24
CA ASP A 94 20.21 18.39 8.34
C ASP A 94 19.50 17.05 8.49
N SER A 95 19.81 16.29 9.53
CA SER A 95 19.25 14.97 9.79
C SER A 95 17.71 14.91 9.87
N ARG A 96 17.03 16.05 10.01
CA ARG A 96 15.57 16.11 9.94
C ARG A 96 15.01 15.76 8.56
N TYR A 97 15.84 15.87 7.53
CA TYR A 97 15.51 15.57 6.14
C TYR A 97 16.07 14.23 5.66
N ASP A 98 16.65 13.42 6.56
CA ASP A 98 17.06 12.06 6.24
C ASP A 98 15.83 11.27 5.76
N GLY A 99 15.91 10.75 4.52
CA GLY A 99 14.79 10.05 3.89
C GLY A 99 13.74 10.93 3.21
N SER A 100 13.88 12.27 3.24
CA SER A 100 12.99 13.19 2.53
C SER A 100 13.14 13.07 1.01
N PHE A 101 12.11 13.50 0.30
CA PHE A 101 12.14 13.64 -1.15
C PHE A 101 12.78 14.97 -1.56
N TRP A 102 13.37 14.98 -2.75
CA TRP A 102 14.05 16.16 -3.27
C TRP A 102 13.09 17.34 -3.53
N GLU A 103 11.81 17.08 -3.66
CA GLU A 103 10.73 18.05 -3.82
C GLU A 103 10.67 19.06 -2.68
N GLU A 104 11.22 18.71 -1.51
CA GLU A 104 11.38 19.67 -0.38
C GLU A 104 12.14 20.92 -0.80
N THR A 105 13.03 20.81 -1.79
CA THR A 105 13.78 21.95 -2.33
C THR A 105 12.95 22.90 -3.19
N LEU A 106 11.78 22.44 -3.67
CA LEU A 106 10.91 23.23 -4.54
C LEU A 106 9.97 24.17 -3.77
N TYR A 107 9.72 23.92 -2.49
CA TYR A 107 8.78 24.73 -1.71
C TYR A 107 9.32 26.12 -1.41
N ASP A 108 8.45 27.12 -1.62
CA ASP A 108 8.69 28.51 -1.28
C ASP A 108 7.40 29.11 -0.67
N HIS A 109 7.36 29.17 0.66
CA HIS A 109 6.19 29.55 1.45
C HIS A 109 4.96 28.66 1.18
N ASP A 110 3.99 29.18 0.44
CA ASP A 110 2.69 28.54 0.17
C ASP A 110 2.60 27.90 -1.23
N LYS A 111 3.71 27.85 -1.97
CA LYS A 111 3.77 27.27 -3.32
C LYS A 111 5.15 26.71 -3.66
N MET A 112 5.22 25.99 -4.77
CA MET A 112 6.50 25.60 -5.38
C MET A 112 7.04 26.69 -6.30
N ILE A 113 8.38 26.71 -6.49
CA ILE A 113 9.08 27.64 -7.40
C ILE A 113 8.90 27.29 -8.88
N VAL A 114 8.24 26.18 -9.17
CA VAL A 114 8.02 25.63 -10.53
C VAL A 114 6.53 25.61 -10.85
N MET A 115 6.18 25.60 -12.13
CA MET A 115 4.81 25.49 -12.59
C MET A 115 4.33 24.04 -12.61
N ALA A 116 3.02 23.83 -12.58
CA ALA A 116 2.45 22.51 -12.76
C ALA A 116 2.48 22.09 -14.23
N ARG A 117 2.81 20.81 -14.49
CA ARG A 117 2.47 20.12 -15.74
C ARG A 117 1.53 18.96 -15.38
N GLU A 118 0.26 19.16 -15.64
CA GLU A 118 -0.77 18.16 -15.36
C GLU A 118 -0.78 17.08 -16.45
N VAL A 119 -0.92 15.82 -16.02
CA VAL A 119 -1.06 14.66 -16.89
C VAL A 119 -2.20 13.78 -16.38
N LEU A 120 -2.88 13.09 -17.30
CA LEU A 120 -3.89 12.12 -16.91
C LEU A 120 -3.22 10.93 -16.20
N SER A 121 -3.78 10.51 -15.09
CA SER A 121 -3.29 9.37 -14.30
C SER A 121 -3.24 8.07 -15.12
N SER A 122 -4.14 7.93 -16.12
CA SER A 122 -4.13 6.80 -17.07
C SER A 122 -2.91 6.74 -17.99
N ASN A 123 -2.17 7.85 -18.16
CA ASN A 123 -1.02 7.95 -19.08
C ASN A 123 0.33 7.81 -18.37
N ILE A 124 0.30 7.60 -17.05
CA ILE A 124 1.50 7.48 -16.21
C ILE A 124 1.35 6.25 -15.32
N VAL A 125 2.40 5.45 -15.24
CA VAL A 125 2.45 4.29 -14.34
C VAL A 125 3.78 4.27 -13.62
N GLU A 126 3.73 4.19 -12.30
CA GLU A 126 4.88 3.90 -11.44
C GLU A 126 5.07 2.38 -11.37
N ILE A 127 6.24 1.89 -11.80
CA ILE A 127 6.54 0.47 -11.89
C ILE A 127 7.45 0.08 -10.73
N ASN A 128 6.87 -0.51 -9.71
CA ASN A 128 7.57 -0.94 -8.50
C ASN A 128 7.83 -2.46 -8.48
N THR A 129 7.18 -3.24 -9.37
CA THR A 129 7.28 -4.70 -9.38
C THR A 129 7.31 -5.27 -10.80
N PHE A 130 7.80 -6.50 -10.95
CA PHE A 130 7.76 -7.22 -12.23
C PHE A 130 6.33 -7.49 -12.70
N GLU A 131 5.40 -7.69 -11.79
CA GLU A 131 3.98 -7.90 -12.09
C GLU A 131 3.36 -6.66 -12.73
N GLN A 132 3.67 -5.46 -12.23
CA GLN A 132 3.25 -4.19 -12.83
C GLN A 132 3.87 -4.01 -14.24
N LEU A 133 5.14 -4.36 -14.41
CA LEU A 133 5.80 -4.32 -15.72
C LEU A 133 5.14 -5.28 -16.71
N ARG A 134 4.80 -6.49 -16.29
CA ARG A 134 4.09 -7.48 -17.12
C ARG A 134 2.65 -7.07 -17.45
N GLU A 135 1.98 -6.35 -16.56
CA GLU A 135 0.67 -5.77 -16.83
C GLU A 135 0.74 -4.71 -17.94
N LEU A 136 1.78 -3.88 -17.94
CA LEU A 136 2.02 -2.88 -18.99
C LEU A 136 2.41 -3.49 -20.34
N ASP A 137 3.23 -4.52 -20.32
CA ASP A 137 3.74 -5.19 -21.51
C ASP A 137 3.43 -6.69 -21.46
N SER A 138 2.30 -7.07 -22.05
CA SER A 138 1.87 -8.47 -22.14
C SER A 138 2.83 -9.38 -22.92
N ASN A 139 3.76 -8.81 -23.71
CA ASN A 139 4.78 -9.57 -24.42
C ASN A 139 6.01 -9.87 -23.54
N SER A 140 6.10 -9.28 -22.35
CA SER A 140 7.21 -9.50 -21.41
C SER A 140 7.03 -10.77 -20.55
N ASN A 141 6.42 -11.82 -21.10
CA ASN A 141 6.22 -13.11 -20.39
C ASN A 141 7.53 -13.79 -19.97
N HIS A 142 8.66 -13.41 -20.56
CA HIS A 142 9.99 -13.90 -20.20
C HIS A 142 10.56 -13.19 -18.94
N LEU A 143 9.96 -12.10 -18.49
CA LEU A 143 10.35 -11.47 -17.24
C LEU A 143 9.82 -12.29 -16.07
N GLN A 144 10.73 -12.83 -15.28
CA GLN A 144 10.45 -13.68 -14.14
C GLN A 144 10.82 -12.98 -12.83
N SER A 145 10.07 -13.25 -11.78
CA SER A 145 10.38 -12.88 -10.41
C SER A 145 10.32 -14.11 -9.52
N ASP A 146 10.98 -14.06 -8.36
CA ASP A 146 10.88 -15.13 -7.35
C ASP A 146 9.43 -15.43 -6.98
N VAL A 147 8.57 -14.40 -6.99
CA VAL A 147 7.13 -14.55 -6.69
C VAL A 147 6.41 -15.36 -7.76
N LEU A 148 6.72 -15.14 -9.04
CA LEU A 148 6.15 -15.92 -10.14
C LEU A 148 6.66 -17.35 -10.14
N GLN A 149 7.92 -17.58 -9.78
CA GLN A 149 8.46 -18.92 -9.62
C GLN A 149 7.73 -19.67 -8.48
N ILE A 150 7.52 -19.01 -7.33
CA ILE A 150 6.74 -19.60 -6.22
C ILE A 150 5.31 -19.93 -6.64
N ALA A 151 4.67 -19.07 -7.43
CA ALA A 151 3.31 -19.34 -7.93
C ALA A 151 3.30 -20.51 -8.91
N ALA A 152 4.29 -20.60 -9.79
CA ALA A 152 4.45 -21.71 -10.73
C ALA A 152 4.69 -23.05 -10.01
N ASP A 153 5.60 -23.07 -9.05
CA ASP A 153 5.91 -24.25 -8.23
C ASP A 153 4.66 -24.72 -7.45
N ALA A 154 3.92 -23.77 -6.86
CA ALA A 154 2.72 -24.08 -6.09
C ALA A 154 1.58 -24.67 -6.95
N LEU A 155 1.46 -24.22 -8.19
CA LEU A 155 0.45 -24.71 -9.15
C LEU A 155 0.96 -25.82 -10.08
N HIS A 156 2.20 -26.30 -9.86
CA HIS A 156 2.85 -27.34 -10.67
C HIS A 156 2.90 -27.00 -12.16
N THR A 157 3.31 -25.79 -12.49
CA THR A 157 3.40 -25.24 -13.83
C THR A 157 4.73 -24.50 -14.06
N GLU A 158 4.93 -23.97 -15.27
CA GLU A 158 6.08 -23.13 -15.60
C GLU A 158 5.70 -21.65 -15.47
N PRO A 159 6.61 -20.74 -15.09
CA PRO A 159 6.31 -19.30 -14.92
C PRO A 159 5.72 -18.64 -16.18
N GLU A 160 6.06 -19.15 -17.38
CA GLU A 160 5.54 -18.67 -18.66
C GLU A 160 4.04 -18.99 -18.87
N GLN A 161 3.50 -19.96 -18.12
CA GLN A 161 2.08 -20.31 -18.14
C GLN A 161 1.23 -19.39 -17.24
N ILE A 162 1.88 -18.56 -16.44
CA ILE A 162 1.23 -17.51 -15.65
C ILE A 162 1.03 -16.30 -16.55
N THR A 163 -0.20 -16.00 -16.87
CA THR A 163 -0.57 -14.96 -17.85
C THR A 163 -1.63 -14.00 -17.30
N ASN A 164 -1.95 -12.94 -18.03
CA ASN A 164 -3.00 -11.97 -17.69
C ASN A 164 -2.86 -11.44 -16.25
N ILE A 165 -1.62 -11.08 -15.88
CA ILE A 165 -1.32 -10.54 -14.56
C ILE A 165 -1.93 -9.13 -14.45
N THR A 166 -2.70 -8.91 -13.38
CA THR A 166 -3.31 -7.61 -13.04
C THR A 166 -3.05 -7.32 -11.58
N VAL A 167 -2.36 -6.21 -11.30
CA VAL A 167 -2.05 -5.80 -9.93
C VAL A 167 -3.33 -5.30 -9.27
N LEU A 168 -3.67 -5.89 -8.12
CA LEU A 168 -4.83 -5.48 -7.35
C LEU A 168 -4.47 -4.31 -6.43
N LYS A 169 -5.47 -3.56 -5.96
CA LYS A 169 -5.27 -2.44 -5.06
C LYS A 169 -4.39 -2.87 -3.88
N LYS A 170 -3.34 -2.11 -3.61
CA LYS A 170 -2.43 -2.32 -2.48
C LYS A 170 -3.20 -2.18 -1.16
N GLY A 171 -3.22 -3.25 -0.36
CA GLY A 171 -3.68 -3.21 1.03
C GLY A 171 -2.60 -2.64 1.95
N MET A 172 -2.95 -2.29 3.19
CA MET A 172 -1.99 -1.77 4.18
C MET A 172 -0.89 -2.79 4.53
N THR A 173 -1.22 -4.07 4.59
CA THR A 173 -0.31 -5.13 5.05
C THR A 173 0.09 -6.14 3.97
N ASN A 174 -0.55 -6.11 2.80
CA ASN A 174 -0.32 -7.09 1.74
C ASN A 174 -0.38 -6.44 0.37
N ARG A 175 0.43 -6.95 -0.56
CA ARG A 175 0.29 -6.73 -2.00
C ARG A 175 -0.41 -7.94 -2.60
N SER A 176 -1.21 -7.74 -3.64
CA SER A 176 -1.88 -8.84 -4.32
C SER A 176 -1.96 -8.59 -5.81
N PHE A 177 -1.92 -9.65 -6.59
CA PHE A 177 -2.20 -9.60 -8.01
C PHE A 177 -3.08 -10.78 -8.44
N LEU A 178 -3.91 -10.53 -9.43
CA LEU A 178 -4.70 -11.52 -10.15
C LEU A 178 -3.84 -12.07 -11.29
N PHE A 179 -3.96 -13.36 -11.59
CA PHE A 179 -3.32 -13.98 -12.74
C PHE A 179 -4.15 -15.16 -13.26
N GLU A 180 -3.88 -15.58 -14.48
CA GLU A 180 -4.48 -16.76 -15.09
C GLU A 180 -3.45 -17.88 -15.25
N CYS A 181 -3.84 -19.10 -14.90
CA CYS A 181 -3.08 -20.32 -15.10
C CYS A 181 -4.03 -21.49 -15.39
N GLY A 182 -3.74 -22.29 -16.41
CA GLY A 182 -4.57 -23.45 -16.76
C GLY A 182 -6.03 -23.14 -17.09
N GLY A 183 -6.34 -21.90 -17.51
CA GLY A 183 -7.69 -21.42 -17.79
C GLY A 183 -8.50 -20.96 -16.56
N PHE A 184 -7.88 -20.94 -15.38
CA PHE A 184 -8.48 -20.46 -14.14
C PHE A 184 -7.82 -19.17 -13.67
N LYS A 185 -8.59 -18.37 -12.95
CA LYS A 185 -8.10 -17.14 -12.31
C LYS A 185 -7.71 -17.39 -10.86
N HIS A 186 -6.58 -16.84 -10.46
CA HIS A 186 -6.00 -16.98 -9.13
C HIS A 186 -5.61 -15.62 -8.58
N ILE A 187 -5.59 -15.50 -7.25
CA ILE A 187 -5.02 -14.34 -6.55
C ILE A 187 -3.78 -14.80 -5.80
N MET A 188 -2.64 -14.16 -6.10
CA MET A 188 -1.43 -14.24 -5.28
C MET A 188 -1.42 -13.10 -4.27
N ARG A 189 -1.25 -13.44 -2.99
CA ARG A 189 -1.02 -12.48 -1.92
C ARG A 189 0.43 -12.57 -1.46
N ILE A 190 1.07 -11.40 -1.41
CA ILE A 190 2.44 -11.20 -0.95
C ILE A 190 2.40 -10.30 0.28
N PRO A 191 3.00 -10.70 1.42
CA PRO A 191 3.15 -9.81 2.57
C PRO A 191 3.87 -8.52 2.19
N GLY A 192 3.40 -7.40 2.73
CA GLY A 192 4.07 -6.11 2.61
C GLY A 192 5.36 -6.05 3.42
N GLU A 193 6.28 -5.21 3.02
CA GLU A 193 7.53 -5.01 3.75
C GLU A 193 7.27 -4.53 5.19
N GLY A 194 8.02 -5.09 6.14
CA GLY A 194 7.89 -4.77 7.57
C GLY A 194 6.67 -5.38 8.27
N THR A 195 5.80 -6.13 7.56
CA THR A 195 4.62 -6.74 8.18
C THR A 195 4.93 -8.00 8.98
N ASP A 196 6.13 -8.57 8.85
CA ASP A 196 6.57 -9.74 9.62
C ASP A 196 6.60 -9.48 11.13
N GLN A 197 6.78 -8.21 11.53
CA GLN A 197 6.69 -7.79 12.93
C GLN A 197 5.24 -7.67 13.42
N LEU A 198 4.26 -7.56 12.50
CA LEU A 198 2.86 -7.31 12.83
C LEU A 198 2.02 -8.59 12.81
N ILE A 199 2.37 -9.56 11.95
CA ILE A 199 1.55 -10.74 11.67
C ILE A 199 2.40 -11.99 11.82
N ASN A 200 1.99 -12.90 12.71
CA ASN A 200 2.58 -14.23 12.83
C ASN A 200 2.06 -15.12 11.70
N ARG A 201 2.88 -15.37 10.69
CA ARG A 201 2.48 -16.13 9.49
C ARG A 201 2.18 -17.60 9.75
N ARG A 202 2.80 -18.20 10.76
CA ARG A 202 2.52 -19.59 11.18
C ARG A 202 1.14 -19.69 11.83
N GLU A 203 0.79 -18.75 12.69
CA GLU A 203 -0.53 -18.67 13.30
C GLU A 203 -1.60 -18.41 12.24
N GLU A 204 -1.34 -17.51 11.30
CA GLU A 204 -2.22 -17.25 10.16
C GLU A 204 -2.47 -18.52 9.34
N ALA A 205 -1.41 -19.26 8.97
CA ALA A 205 -1.53 -20.50 8.22
C ALA A 205 -2.32 -21.57 8.98
N GLN A 206 -2.13 -21.67 10.30
CA GLN A 206 -2.90 -22.58 11.15
C GLN A 206 -4.40 -22.25 11.14
N VAL A 207 -4.76 -20.97 11.22
CA VAL A 207 -6.15 -20.54 11.11
C VAL A 207 -6.75 -20.96 9.77
N TYR A 208 -6.06 -20.69 8.65
CA TYR A 208 -6.52 -21.09 7.33
C TYR A 208 -6.69 -22.61 7.20
N HIS A 209 -5.80 -23.40 7.78
CA HIS A 209 -5.93 -24.85 7.80
C HIS A 209 -7.21 -25.32 8.52
N VAL A 210 -7.61 -24.65 9.61
CA VAL A 210 -8.82 -24.99 10.37
C VAL A 210 -10.09 -24.61 9.63
N ILE A 211 -10.08 -23.53 8.83
CA ILE A 211 -11.28 -22.98 8.19
C ILE A 211 -11.48 -23.34 6.72
N GLN A 212 -10.47 -23.91 6.02
CA GLN A 212 -10.46 -24.12 4.57
C GLN A 212 -11.68 -24.90 4.05
N ASP A 213 -12.14 -25.93 4.78
CA ASP A 213 -13.27 -26.77 4.37
C ASP A 213 -14.61 -26.32 4.97
N LYS A 214 -14.68 -25.14 5.56
CA LYS A 214 -15.88 -24.62 6.24
C LYS A 214 -16.65 -23.58 5.41
N HIS A 215 -16.20 -23.33 4.18
CA HIS A 215 -16.76 -22.26 3.34
C HIS A 215 -16.77 -20.88 4.04
N LEU A 216 -15.70 -20.60 4.79
CA LEU A 216 -15.50 -19.33 5.52
C LEU A 216 -14.52 -18.40 4.80
N CYS A 217 -13.79 -18.88 3.82
CA CYS A 217 -12.86 -18.16 2.99
C CYS A 217 -12.90 -18.69 1.55
N ASP A 218 -12.22 -18.03 0.65
CA ASP A 218 -11.92 -18.49 -0.69
C ASP A 218 -11.10 -19.79 -0.67
N ASP A 219 -11.17 -20.58 -1.75
CA ASP A 219 -10.42 -21.83 -1.87
C ASP A 219 -8.92 -21.55 -1.89
N ILE A 220 -8.22 -22.06 -0.87
CA ILE A 220 -6.77 -21.91 -0.72
C ILE A 220 -6.07 -23.02 -1.49
N GLU A 221 -5.22 -22.63 -2.45
CA GLU A 221 -4.42 -23.57 -3.24
C GLU A 221 -2.98 -23.69 -2.70
N TYR A 222 -2.50 -22.61 -2.09
CA TYR A 222 -1.17 -22.55 -1.48
C TYR A 222 -1.15 -21.57 -0.33
N ILE A 223 -0.46 -21.92 0.75
CA ILE A 223 -0.08 -21.02 1.83
C ILE A 223 1.26 -21.46 2.41
N ASN A 224 2.18 -20.49 2.56
CA ASN A 224 3.48 -20.75 3.16
C ASN A 224 3.55 -20.12 4.55
N PRO A 225 3.68 -20.93 5.63
CA PRO A 225 3.72 -20.41 7.00
C PRO A 225 5.01 -19.65 7.33
N GLU A 226 6.08 -19.79 6.53
CA GLU A 226 7.36 -19.13 6.80
C GLU A 226 7.41 -17.70 6.26
N ASN A 227 6.83 -17.48 5.06
CA ASN A 227 6.86 -16.17 4.40
C ASN A 227 5.47 -15.55 4.18
N GLY A 228 4.39 -16.26 4.49
CA GLY A 228 3.02 -15.77 4.38
C GLY A 228 2.49 -15.61 2.94
N TYR A 229 3.17 -16.13 1.94
CA TYR A 229 2.67 -16.16 0.57
C TYR A 229 1.45 -17.07 0.48
N LYS A 230 0.41 -16.61 -0.20
CA LYS A 230 -0.86 -17.35 -0.32
C LYS A 230 -1.42 -17.24 -1.73
N ILE A 231 -1.89 -18.36 -2.28
CA ILE A 231 -2.63 -18.41 -3.55
C ILE A 231 -4.03 -18.93 -3.27
N THR A 232 -5.02 -18.22 -3.80
CA THR A 232 -6.42 -18.61 -3.72
C THR A 232 -7.06 -18.56 -5.11
N LYS A 233 -8.13 -19.35 -5.30
CA LYS A 233 -8.97 -19.23 -6.49
C LYS A 233 -9.71 -17.89 -6.48
N PHE A 234 -9.80 -17.28 -7.64
CA PHE A 234 -10.58 -16.05 -7.81
C PHE A 234 -12.08 -16.36 -7.82
N LEU A 235 -12.83 -15.63 -7.00
CA LEU A 235 -14.29 -15.74 -6.93
C LEU A 235 -14.92 -14.87 -8.00
N ASN A 236 -15.36 -15.49 -9.10
CA ASN A 236 -16.03 -14.78 -10.18
C ASN A 236 -17.36 -14.18 -9.69
N HIS A 237 -17.65 -12.94 -10.13
CA HIS A 237 -18.88 -12.22 -9.80
C HIS A 237 -19.09 -11.90 -8.32
N ALA A 238 -18.07 -12.12 -7.47
CA ALA A 238 -18.13 -11.72 -6.07
C ALA A 238 -18.19 -10.18 -5.94
N ARG A 239 -18.97 -9.72 -4.97
CA ARG A 239 -19.00 -8.32 -4.57
C ARG A 239 -18.76 -8.18 -3.06
N VAL A 240 -18.20 -7.08 -2.62
CA VAL A 240 -18.05 -6.77 -1.20
C VAL A 240 -19.40 -6.38 -0.55
N CYS A 241 -19.46 -6.46 0.76
CA CYS A 241 -20.59 -5.99 1.55
C CYS A 241 -20.82 -4.48 1.33
N ASN A 242 -22.07 -4.10 1.07
CA ASN A 242 -22.46 -2.69 1.11
C ASN A 242 -22.86 -2.31 2.55
N PRO A 243 -22.07 -1.50 3.28
CA PRO A 243 -22.37 -1.15 4.67
C PRO A 243 -23.64 -0.30 4.83
N ASN A 244 -24.13 0.30 3.75
CA ASN A 244 -25.38 1.08 3.74
C ASN A 244 -26.62 0.23 3.42
N ASP A 245 -26.45 -1.04 3.05
CA ASP A 245 -27.55 -1.99 2.85
C ASP A 245 -27.73 -2.83 4.12
N GLN A 246 -28.83 -2.58 4.83
CA GLN A 246 -29.17 -3.29 6.07
C GLN A 246 -29.27 -4.81 5.88
N ASN A 247 -29.70 -5.29 4.72
CA ASN A 247 -29.80 -6.71 4.42
C ASN A 247 -28.41 -7.36 4.27
N ASP A 248 -27.46 -6.67 3.63
CA ASP A 248 -26.08 -7.13 3.56
C ASP A 248 -25.45 -7.22 4.95
N VAL A 249 -25.59 -6.16 5.75
CA VAL A 249 -25.07 -6.13 7.14
C VAL A 249 -25.69 -7.27 7.96
N GLN A 250 -27.00 -7.50 7.85
CA GLN A 250 -27.67 -8.60 8.57
C GLN A 250 -27.12 -9.97 8.16
N LYS A 251 -26.84 -10.19 6.87
CA LYS A 251 -26.25 -11.46 6.39
C LYS A 251 -24.83 -11.63 6.94
N CYS A 252 -24.01 -10.58 6.94
CA CYS A 252 -22.66 -10.62 7.51
C CYS A 252 -22.69 -10.97 9.01
N MET A 253 -23.58 -10.32 9.79
CA MET A 253 -23.74 -10.61 11.22
C MET A 253 -24.20 -12.05 11.48
N ASN A 254 -25.14 -12.55 10.68
CA ASN A 254 -25.58 -13.95 10.77
C ASN A 254 -24.43 -14.91 10.45
N ARG A 255 -23.60 -14.59 9.44
CA ARG A 255 -22.46 -15.43 9.08
C ARG A 255 -21.40 -15.46 10.18
N LEU A 256 -21.09 -14.32 10.80
CA LEU A 256 -20.20 -14.26 11.95
C LEU A 256 -20.72 -15.08 13.14
N ARG A 257 -22.01 -14.98 13.44
CA ARG A 257 -22.62 -15.81 14.48
C ARG A 257 -22.45 -17.29 14.19
N GLN A 258 -22.79 -17.74 12.97
CA GLN A 258 -22.60 -19.14 12.56
C GLN A 258 -21.15 -19.59 12.71
N PHE A 259 -20.19 -18.70 12.34
CA PHE A 259 -18.76 -18.98 12.51
C PHE A 259 -18.41 -19.20 13.99
N HIS A 260 -18.84 -18.32 14.88
CA HIS A 260 -18.58 -18.46 16.32
C HIS A 260 -19.25 -19.71 16.91
N GLU A 261 -20.46 -20.07 16.45
CA GLU A 261 -21.18 -21.27 16.87
C GLU A 261 -20.53 -22.60 16.42
N MET A 262 -19.57 -22.55 15.46
CA MET A 262 -18.78 -23.72 15.10
C MET A 262 -17.76 -24.12 16.19
N HIS A 263 -17.54 -23.28 17.19
CA HIS A 263 -16.59 -23.51 18.30
C HIS A 263 -15.21 -23.96 17.86
N LEU A 264 -14.71 -23.43 16.72
CA LEU A 264 -13.38 -23.72 16.24
C LEU A 264 -12.32 -23.12 17.16
N SER A 265 -11.19 -23.77 17.26
CA SER A 265 -10.06 -23.33 18.07
C SER A 265 -8.73 -23.57 17.34
N VAL A 266 -7.72 -22.82 17.73
CA VAL A 266 -6.32 -22.93 17.31
C VAL A 266 -5.43 -22.93 18.56
N ASP A 267 -4.13 -23.20 18.41
CA ASP A 267 -3.20 -23.35 19.55
C ASP A 267 -2.72 -22.02 20.13
N HIS A 268 -3.22 -20.90 19.61
CA HIS A 268 -2.87 -19.55 20.04
C HIS A 268 -4.09 -18.71 20.37
N ASP A 269 -3.90 -17.69 21.19
CA ASP A 269 -4.93 -16.74 21.59
C ASP A 269 -4.60 -15.34 21.10
N PHE A 270 -5.61 -14.57 20.71
CA PHE A 270 -5.48 -13.13 20.49
C PHE A 270 -5.69 -12.38 21.81
N ASP A 271 -4.59 -12.02 22.47
CA ASP A 271 -4.64 -11.18 23.68
C ASP A 271 -4.79 -9.71 23.29
N ILE A 272 -6.02 -9.21 23.23
CA ILE A 272 -6.33 -7.82 22.83
C ILE A 272 -5.60 -6.78 23.71
N PHE A 273 -5.40 -7.05 25.00
CA PHE A 273 -4.69 -6.13 25.89
C PHE A 273 -3.18 -6.21 25.72
N GLY A 274 -2.65 -7.41 25.45
CA GLY A 274 -1.25 -7.61 25.08
C GLY A 274 -0.88 -6.95 23.77
N GLN A 275 -1.79 -6.92 22.79
CA GLN A 275 -1.57 -6.24 21.52
C GLN A 275 -1.36 -4.72 21.70
N ILE A 276 -2.00 -4.07 22.65
CA ILE A 276 -1.76 -2.64 22.93
C ILE A 276 -0.29 -2.41 23.29
N ASN A 277 0.25 -3.21 24.20
CA ASN A 277 1.65 -3.10 24.61
C ASN A 277 2.61 -3.51 23.48
N PHE A 278 2.24 -4.51 22.70
CA PHE A 278 3.02 -4.95 21.54
C PHE A 278 3.17 -3.81 20.52
N TYR A 279 2.08 -3.17 20.12
CA TYR A 279 2.14 -2.04 19.18
C TYR A 279 2.87 -0.81 19.73
N GLU A 280 2.75 -0.52 21.04
CA GLU A 280 3.52 0.55 21.66
C GLU A 280 5.03 0.30 21.60
N ASN A 281 5.46 -0.94 21.79
CA ASN A 281 6.88 -1.29 21.69
C ASN A 281 7.44 -1.03 20.28
N LEU A 282 6.62 -1.11 19.24
CA LEU A 282 7.01 -0.78 17.87
C LEU A 282 7.23 0.74 17.66
N TRP A 283 6.77 1.59 18.56
CA TRP A 283 6.99 3.04 18.46
C TRP A 283 8.41 3.48 18.81
N ASN A 284 9.28 2.55 19.25
CA ASN A 284 10.67 2.82 19.61
C ASN A 284 10.82 4.00 20.59
N GLY A 285 9.93 4.06 21.59
CA GLY A 285 9.93 5.11 22.61
C GLY A 285 9.39 6.47 22.18
N LYS A 286 8.88 6.60 20.95
CA LYS A 286 8.19 7.84 20.52
C LYS A 286 6.84 7.96 21.23
N PRO A 287 6.46 9.17 21.70
CA PRO A 287 5.16 9.36 22.33
C PRO A 287 4.04 9.37 21.29
N SER A 288 2.82 9.05 21.72
CA SER A 288 1.63 9.24 20.90
C SER A 288 1.40 10.73 20.59
N ILE A 289 0.88 11.01 19.39
CA ILE A 289 0.44 12.37 19.00
C ILE A 289 -0.83 12.81 19.74
N TYR A 290 -1.59 11.89 20.30
CA TYR A 290 -2.83 12.17 21.04
C TYR A 290 -2.52 12.51 22.51
N ARG A 291 -2.97 13.67 22.96
CA ARG A 291 -2.69 14.18 24.32
C ARG A 291 -3.33 13.36 25.43
N ASP A 292 -4.44 12.72 25.15
CA ASP A 292 -5.21 11.91 26.09
C ASP A 292 -4.93 10.39 25.97
N TYR A 293 -3.93 10.01 25.20
CA TYR A 293 -3.61 8.61 24.91
C TYR A 293 -3.47 7.78 26.20
N GLN A 294 -2.63 8.23 27.14
CA GLN A 294 -2.39 7.48 28.37
C GLN A 294 -3.68 7.28 29.18
N LYS A 295 -4.48 8.33 29.32
CA LYS A 295 -5.77 8.24 30.04
C LYS A 295 -6.72 7.25 29.35
N THR A 296 -6.79 7.29 28.02
CA THR A 296 -7.62 6.39 27.23
C THR A 296 -7.15 4.96 27.38
N LYS A 297 -5.83 4.72 27.31
CA LYS A 297 -5.22 3.40 27.53
C LYS A 297 -5.56 2.86 28.92
N ASP A 298 -5.40 3.66 29.97
CA ASP A 298 -5.70 3.24 31.37
C ASP A 298 -7.17 2.87 31.52
N ASN A 299 -8.09 3.63 30.91
CA ASN A 299 -9.52 3.32 30.90
C ASN A 299 -9.81 2.00 30.19
N VAL A 300 -9.17 1.74 29.03
CA VAL A 300 -9.33 0.47 28.31
C VAL A 300 -8.79 -0.70 29.13
N LEU A 301 -7.58 -0.57 29.70
CA LEU A 301 -6.96 -1.60 30.52
C LEU A 301 -7.76 -1.92 31.80
N SER A 302 -8.50 -0.96 32.33
CA SER A 302 -9.38 -1.18 33.51
C SER A 302 -10.51 -2.18 33.23
N LEU A 303 -10.88 -2.39 31.96
CA LEU A 303 -11.89 -3.37 31.56
C LEU A 303 -11.39 -4.81 31.62
N LYS A 304 -10.07 -5.03 31.67
CA LYS A 304 -9.48 -6.37 31.61
C LYS A 304 -10.02 -7.29 32.69
N SER A 305 -10.03 -6.86 33.94
CA SER A 305 -10.51 -7.70 35.05
C SER A 305 -11.98 -8.06 34.91
N TYR A 306 -12.80 -7.15 34.40
CA TYR A 306 -14.21 -7.43 34.13
C TYR A 306 -14.36 -8.47 33.01
N ILE A 307 -13.65 -8.30 31.91
CA ILE A 307 -13.69 -9.22 30.77
C ILE A 307 -13.21 -10.61 31.21
N ASP A 308 -12.05 -10.70 31.86
CA ASP A 308 -11.49 -11.97 32.33
C ASP A 308 -12.45 -12.75 33.25
N ALA A 309 -13.21 -12.02 34.07
CA ALA A 309 -14.20 -12.63 34.99
C ALA A 309 -15.49 -13.11 34.27
N HIS A 310 -15.79 -12.63 33.07
CA HIS A 310 -17.01 -12.91 32.35
C HIS A 310 -16.81 -13.73 31.07
N ILE A 311 -15.57 -14.09 30.72
CA ILE A 311 -15.29 -14.98 29.59
C ILE A 311 -15.74 -16.39 29.95
N ALA A 312 -16.78 -16.88 29.25
CA ALA A 312 -17.25 -18.24 29.42
C ALA A 312 -16.50 -19.24 28.50
N GLN A 313 -16.19 -18.83 27.30
CA GLN A 313 -15.51 -19.65 26.29
C GLN A 313 -14.76 -18.78 25.30
N LYS A 314 -13.61 -19.26 24.85
CA LYS A 314 -12.88 -18.70 23.72
C LYS A 314 -13.18 -19.50 22.46
N VAL A 315 -13.39 -18.83 21.35
CA VAL A 315 -13.62 -19.41 20.03
C VAL A 315 -12.83 -18.67 19.00
N LEU A 316 -12.55 -19.30 17.87
CA LEU A 316 -11.92 -18.62 16.74
C LEU A 316 -12.84 -17.50 16.21
N THR A 317 -12.30 -16.30 16.07
CA THR A 317 -13.03 -15.11 15.60
C THR A 317 -12.30 -14.48 14.42
N HIS A 318 -13.02 -13.69 13.61
CA HIS A 318 -12.44 -13.02 12.44
C HIS A 318 -11.49 -11.87 12.81
N ILE A 319 -11.70 -11.21 13.94
CA ILE A 319 -10.96 -10.05 14.47
C ILE A 319 -11.13 -8.77 13.62
N ASP A 320 -11.03 -8.86 12.29
CA ASP A 320 -11.12 -7.73 11.35
C ASP A 320 -12.36 -7.86 10.44
N ALA A 321 -13.54 -7.86 11.04
CA ALA A 321 -14.82 -8.04 10.35
C ALA A 321 -15.34 -6.72 9.75
N VAL A 322 -14.57 -6.09 8.89
CA VAL A 322 -14.95 -4.89 8.11
C VAL A 322 -15.70 -5.27 6.83
N PRO A 323 -16.52 -4.38 6.23
CA PRO A 323 -17.33 -4.69 5.04
C PRO A 323 -16.53 -5.25 3.86
N ASP A 324 -15.31 -4.77 3.62
CA ASP A 324 -14.45 -5.20 2.53
C ASP A 324 -13.96 -6.66 2.66
N ASN A 325 -14.05 -7.23 3.86
CA ASN A 325 -13.67 -8.62 4.14
C ASN A 325 -14.85 -9.60 4.01
N PHE A 326 -16.03 -9.15 3.60
CA PHE A 326 -17.18 -10.00 3.32
C PHE A 326 -17.47 -9.99 1.81
N LEU A 327 -17.38 -11.17 1.21
CA LEU A 327 -17.68 -11.38 -0.20
C LEU A 327 -19.03 -12.10 -0.35
N PHE A 328 -19.86 -11.56 -1.24
CA PHE A 328 -21.12 -12.16 -1.67
C PHE A 328 -20.89 -12.76 -3.06
N VAL A 329 -21.07 -14.07 -3.16
CA VAL A 329 -20.90 -14.88 -4.37
C VAL A 329 -22.27 -15.27 -4.92
#